data_832ff8eafa6abd1907ff2df8657eee6c
#
_entry.id   832ff8eafa6abd1907ff2df8657eee6c
#
_cell.length_a   1.000
_cell.length_b   1.000
_cell.length_c   1.000
_cell.angle_alpha   90.00
_cell.angle_beta   90.00
_cell.angle_gamma   90.00
#
_symmetry.space_group_name_H-M   'P 1'
#
loop_
_entity.id
_entity.type
_entity.pdbx_description
1 polymer ?
#
loop_
_entity_poly.entity_id
_entity_poly.type
_entity_poly.pdbx_seq_one_letter_code
_entity_poly.pdbx_strand_id
1 'polypeptide(L)'
;MIRISSARAPRRGFTLVELLVVIGIIAVLISILLPTIARAQEASRRVNCLSNLRQVYTAYVFYAQDNHDQVPLGYRIGKKQFNSMTYSSTSKFYVEFGLLYQGGYMKTPRVFFCPSENNAQSMFNSDINPWPPGNGNGTGAIQGYCGYACRPDVEIPDNLADPANAKFRFPHLIKFKNAAILSDLTATVERVTTRHNRGINVLYGHGGAHWVERSVFNVPLSKCTALATTPNDPVINPAQDQIWQLLDPQ
;
A
#
# COMPACT_ATOMS: atom_id res chain seq x y z
N MET A 1 61.21 53.02 -14.90
CA MET A 1 59.77 52.76 -14.61
C MET A 1 59.15 52.07 -15.83
N ILE A 2 59.03 50.74 -15.82
CA ILE A 2 58.51 49.94 -16.95
C ILE A 2 57.00 49.75 -16.73
N ARG A 3 56.17 50.32 -17.62
CA ARG A 3 54.74 50.10 -17.65
C ARG A 3 54.47 48.78 -18.36
N ILE A 4 54.01 47.78 -17.60
CA ILE A 4 53.50 46.54 -18.15
C ILE A 4 52.06 46.80 -18.59
N SER A 5 51.84 46.92 -19.91
CA SER A 5 50.50 46.98 -20.47
C SER A 5 49.90 45.57 -20.50
N SER A 6 48.91 45.30 -19.65
CA SER A 6 48.15 44.07 -19.72
C SER A 6 47.16 44.13 -20.87
N ALA A 7 47.46 43.44 -21.97
CA ALA A 7 46.53 43.28 -23.07
C ALA A 7 45.33 42.43 -22.57
N ARG A 8 44.13 43.02 -22.42
CA ARG A 8 42.89 42.33 -22.20
C ARG A 8 42.56 41.48 -23.41
N ALA A 9 42.55 40.15 -23.24
CA ALA A 9 42.10 39.23 -24.27
C ALA A 9 40.64 39.58 -24.70
N PRO A 10 40.32 39.52 -26.01
CA PRO A 10 38.99 39.84 -26.51
C PRO A 10 37.98 38.85 -25.90
N ARG A 11 36.99 39.37 -25.19
CA ARG A 11 35.85 38.56 -24.69
C ARG A 11 35.00 38.18 -25.91
N ARG A 12 35.01 36.92 -26.30
CA ARG A 12 34.09 36.39 -27.31
C ARG A 12 32.67 36.46 -26.75
N GLY A 13 31.81 37.25 -27.36
CA GLY A 13 30.39 37.31 -27.04
C GLY A 13 29.68 36.02 -27.50
N PHE A 14 28.77 35.53 -26.72
CA PHE A 14 27.94 34.35 -27.06
C PHE A 14 26.88 34.78 -28.08
N THR A 15 26.72 34.06 -29.18
CA THR A 15 25.70 34.37 -30.17
C THR A 15 24.33 33.79 -29.74
N LEU A 16 23.25 34.45 -30.16
CA LEU A 16 21.89 34.00 -29.90
C LEU A 16 21.63 32.58 -30.46
N VAL A 17 22.24 32.29 -31.63
CA VAL A 17 22.12 30.99 -32.30
C VAL A 17 22.83 29.90 -31.52
N GLU A 18 24.02 30.13 -30.95
CA GLU A 18 24.72 29.15 -30.09
C GLU A 18 23.90 28.81 -28.87
N LEU A 19 23.26 29.81 -28.24
CA LEU A 19 22.37 29.54 -27.10
C LEU A 19 21.15 28.72 -27.51
N LEU A 20 20.51 29.07 -28.63
CA LEU A 20 19.29 28.40 -29.11
C LEU A 20 19.57 26.95 -29.49
N VAL A 21 20.68 26.61 -30.10
CA VAL A 21 21.07 25.24 -30.44
C VAL A 21 21.29 24.41 -29.17
N VAL A 22 21.97 24.96 -28.16
CA VAL A 22 22.24 24.26 -26.91
C VAL A 22 20.95 23.96 -26.17
N ILE A 23 20.04 24.92 -26.03
CA ILE A 23 18.74 24.64 -25.34
C ILE A 23 17.89 23.67 -26.15
N GLY A 24 17.95 23.69 -27.48
CA GLY A 24 17.28 22.72 -28.35
C GLY A 24 17.77 21.29 -28.13
N ILE A 25 19.08 21.09 -28.05
CA ILE A 25 19.66 19.76 -27.75
C ILE A 25 19.27 19.32 -26.36
N ILE A 26 19.33 20.17 -25.33
CA ILE A 26 18.93 19.85 -23.96
C ILE A 26 17.45 19.47 -23.92
N ALA A 27 16.57 20.20 -24.59
CA ALA A 27 15.14 19.90 -24.63
C ALA A 27 14.87 18.52 -25.25
N VAL A 28 15.54 18.14 -26.31
CA VAL A 28 15.43 16.79 -26.91
C VAL A 28 15.91 15.71 -25.93
N LEU A 29 17.06 15.90 -25.29
CA LEU A 29 17.59 14.94 -24.33
C LEU A 29 16.63 14.75 -23.13
N ILE A 30 16.11 15.85 -22.58
CA ILE A 30 15.16 15.81 -21.46
C ILE A 30 13.87 15.09 -21.88
N SER A 31 13.36 15.33 -23.09
CA SER A 31 12.11 14.71 -23.57
C SER A 31 12.17 13.18 -23.61
N ILE A 32 13.35 12.61 -23.85
CA ILE A 32 13.59 11.15 -23.86
C ILE A 32 13.86 10.63 -22.44
N LEU A 33 14.53 11.42 -21.59
CA LEU A 33 14.92 11.01 -20.23
C LEU A 33 13.74 10.98 -19.26
N LEU A 34 12.83 11.96 -19.31
CA LEU A 34 11.72 12.05 -18.36
C LEU A 34 10.84 10.79 -18.29
N PRO A 35 10.36 10.21 -19.42
CA PRO A 35 9.55 9.00 -19.37
C PRO A 35 10.32 7.76 -18.90
N THR A 36 11.63 7.69 -19.15
CA THR A 36 12.46 6.56 -18.70
C THR A 36 12.71 6.62 -17.19
N ILE A 37 12.99 7.81 -16.64
CA ILE A 37 13.16 8.04 -15.21
C ILE A 37 11.86 7.71 -14.45
N ALA A 38 10.70 8.15 -14.96
CA ALA A 38 9.42 7.87 -14.34
C ALA A 38 9.15 6.36 -14.24
N ARG A 39 9.45 5.59 -15.30
CA ARG A 39 9.32 4.12 -15.29
C ARG A 39 10.30 3.46 -14.31
N ALA A 40 11.53 3.92 -14.24
CA ALA A 40 12.53 3.39 -13.32
C ALA A 40 12.16 3.65 -11.85
N GLN A 41 11.64 4.84 -11.55
CA GLN A 41 11.16 5.19 -10.21
C GLN A 41 9.98 4.31 -9.79
N GLU A 42 9.02 4.06 -10.70
CA GLU A 42 7.87 3.18 -10.39
C GLU A 42 8.33 1.73 -10.19
N ALA A 43 9.25 1.21 -11.01
CA ALA A 43 9.84 -0.10 -10.80
C ALA A 43 10.53 -0.22 -9.41
N SER A 44 11.29 0.80 -9.01
CA SER A 44 11.90 0.88 -7.69
C SER A 44 10.87 0.87 -6.56
N ARG A 45 9.79 1.66 -6.68
CA ARG A 45 8.70 1.68 -5.69
C ARG A 45 8.02 0.31 -5.56
N ARG A 46 7.77 -0.39 -6.67
CA ARG A 46 7.22 -1.76 -6.67
C ARG A 46 8.10 -2.74 -5.90
N VAL A 47 9.41 -2.70 -6.12
CA VAL A 47 10.38 -3.54 -5.39
C VAL A 47 10.35 -3.22 -3.90
N ASN A 48 10.26 -1.94 -3.53
CA ASN A 48 10.12 -1.53 -2.14
C ASN A 48 8.82 -2.04 -1.51
N CYS A 49 7.68 -1.97 -2.23
CA CYS A 49 6.41 -2.55 -1.76
C CYS A 49 6.52 -4.06 -1.54
N LEU A 50 7.16 -4.80 -2.48
CA LEU A 50 7.42 -6.24 -2.30
C LEU A 50 8.28 -6.54 -1.07
N SER A 51 9.32 -5.73 -0.84
CA SER A 51 10.17 -5.85 0.36
C SER A 51 9.37 -5.58 1.64
N ASN A 52 8.51 -4.57 1.64
CA ASN A 52 7.64 -4.27 2.76
C ASN A 52 6.68 -5.44 3.07
N LEU A 53 6.04 -6.02 2.05
CA LEU A 53 5.16 -7.18 2.23
C LEU A 53 5.90 -8.37 2.86
N ARG A 54 7.15 -8.65 2.45
CA ARG A 54 7.98 -9.71 3.06
C ARG A 54 8.32 -9.41 4.52
N GLN A 55 8.58 -8.15 4.87
CA GLN A 55 8.80 -7.75 6.27
C GLN A 55 7.51 -7.92 7.10
N VAL A 56 6.35 -7.58 6.54
CA VAL A 56 5.05 -7.84 7.19
C VAL A 56 4.84 -9.34 7.37
N TYR A 57 5.20 -10.18 6.38
CA TYR A 57 5.15 -11.63 6.54
C TYR A 57 5.99 -12.14 7.71
N THR A 58 7.20 -11.63 7.86
CA THR A 58 8.04 -11.98 9.01
C THR A 58 7.35 -11.65 10.34
N ALA A 59 6.67 -10.51 10.43
CA ALA A 59 5.88 -10.15 11.60
C ALA A 59 4.69 -11.09 11.81
N TYR A 60 4.02 -11.55 10.74
CA TYR A 60 2.96 -12.56 10.83
C TYR A 60 3.49 -13.91 11.36
N VAL A 61 4.67 -14.34 10.91
CA VAL A 61 5.30 -15.57 11.39
C VAL A 61 5.59 -15.49 12.88
N PHE A 62 6.17 -14.39 13.37
CA PHE A 62 6.41 -14.19 14.80
C PHE A 62 5.10 -14.12 15.59
N TYR A 63 4.11 -13.41 15.08
CA TYR A 63 2.79 -13.37 15.70
C TYR A 63 2.18 -14.77 15.78
N ALA A 64 2.23 -15.57 14.71
CA ALA A 64 1.71 -16.92 14.65
C ALA A 64 2.41 -17.85 15.66
N GLN A 65 3.73 -17.73 15.84
CA GLN A 65 4.49 -18.51 16.83
C GLN A 65 3.98 -18.29 18.26
N ASP A 66 3.65 -17.04 18.62
CA ASP A 66 3.17 -16.70 19.96
C ASP A 66 1.66 -16.92 20.12
N ASN A 67 0.91 -17.04 19.02
CA ASN A 67 -0.55 -17.12 19.00
C ASN A 67 -1.08 -18.43 18.39
N HIS A 68 -0.42 -19.57 18.63
CA HIS A 68 -0.89 -20.89 18.20
C HIS A 68 -1.17 -20.99 16.69
N ASP A 69 -0.26 -20.48 15.85
CA ASP A 69 -0.36 -20.39 14.38
C ASP A 69 -1.49 -19.49 13.86
N GLN A 70 -2.16 -18.73 14.72
CA GLN A 70 -3.20 -17.79 14.31
C GLN A 70 -2.62 -16.49 13.78
N VAL A 71 -3.30 -15.86 12.79
CA VAL A 71 -2.86 -14.60 12.18
C VAL A 71 -4.03 -13.62 11.99
N PRO A 72 -3.83 -12.33 12.29
CA PRO A 72 -4.88 -11.32 12.19
C PRO A 72 -5.03 -10.84 10.74
N LEU A 73 -5.80 -11.57 9.93
CA LEU A 73 -6.19 -11.19 8.58
C LEU A 73 -7.43 -10.28 8.56
N GLY A 74 -7.94 -9.99 7.37
CA GLY A 74 -9.13 -9.17 7.18
C GLY A 74 -10.43 -9.89 7.51
N TYR A 75 -11.48 -9.14 7.74
CA TYR A 75 -12.80 -9.65 8.16
C TYR A 75 -13.65 -10.13 6.99
N ARG A 76 -14.34 -11.26 7.16
CA ARG A 76 -15.25 -11.86 6.18
C ARG A 76 -16.54 -11.08 5.98
N ILE A 77 -17.00 -10.39 7.04
CA ILE A 77 -18.24 -9.61 7.04
C ILE A 77 -17.95 -8.12 7.08
N GLY A 78 -18.95 -7.32 6.78
CA GLY A 78 -18.80 -5.86 6.72
C GLY A 78 -18.37 -5.37 5.34
N LYS A 79 -17.60 -4.31 5.32
CA LYS A 79 -17.08 -3.69 4.07
C LYS A 79 -15.70 -4.24 3.75
N LYS A 80 -15.63 -5.32 2.96
CA LYS A 80 -14.36 -6.01 2.66
C LYS A 80 -13.28 -5.13 2.03
N GLN A 81 -13.66 -4.05 1.36
CA GLN A 81 -12.74 -3.05 0.82
C GLN A 81 -11.89 -2.35 1.89
N PHE A 82 -12.31 -2.39 3.14
CA PHE A 82 -11.61 -1.75 4.28
C PHE A 82 -10.77 -2.73 5.10
N ASN A 83 -10.52 -3.95 4.61
CA ASN A 83 -9.56 -4.89 5.21
C ASN A 83 -8.11 -4.41 4.99
N SER A 84 -7.84 -3.20 5.44
CA SER A 84 -6.57 -2.50 5.39
C SER A 84 -6.40 -1.62 6.64
N MET A 85 -7.04 -2.04 7.73
CA MET A 85 -7.06 -1.25 8.95
C MET A 85 -5.84 -1.55 9.84
N THR A 86 -5.50 -0.54 10.64
CA THR A 86 -4.56 -0.68 11.75
C THR A 86 -5.23 -0.40 13.09
N TYR A 87 -6.27 0.43 13.08
CA TYR A 87 -6.99 0.83 14.29
C TYR A 87 -8.47 1.08 14.00
N SER A 88 -9.34 0.61 14.88
CA SER A 88 -10.78 0.86 14.85
C SER A 88 -11.13 2.01 15.79
N SER A 89 -11.57 3.14 15.24
CA SER A 89 -12.03 4.29 16.01
C SER A 89 -13.32 4.00 16.80
N THR A 90 -14.16 3.10 16.28
CA THR A 90 -15.42 2.68 16.92
C THR A 90 -15.15 1.83 18.15
N SER A 91 -14.30 0.81 18.01
CA SER A 91 -13.99 -0.15 19.07
C SER A 91 -12.83 0.30 19.96
N LYS A 92 -12.09 1.34 19.54
CA LYS A 92 -10.93 1.93 20.25
C LYS A 92 -9.79 0.94 20.50
N PHE A 93 -9.53 0.01 19.57
CA PHE A 93 -8.42 -0.93 19.66
C PHE A 93 -7.75 -1.17 18.29
N TYR A 94 -6.54 -1.71 18.33
CA TYR A 94 -5.80 -2.13 17.15
C TYR A 94 -6.45 -3.36 16.51
N VAL A 95 -6.47 -3.37 15.17
CA VAL A 95 -7.06 -4.45 14.35
C VAL A 95 -6.10 -4.82 13.22
N GLU A 96 -6.26 -5.99 12.64
CA GLU A 96 -5.49 -6.45 11.47
C GLU A 96 -3.98 -6.17 11.64
N PHE A 97 -3.39 -5.34 10.76
CA PHE A 97 -1.97 -4.95 10.83
C PHE A 97 -1.58 -4.27 12.15
N GLY A 98 -2.52 -3.57 12.77
CA GLY A 98 -2.29 -2.89 14.04
C GLY A 98 -1.96 -3.83 15.18
N LEU A 99 -2.45 -5.07 15.16
CA LEU A 99 -2.11 -6.08 16.15
C LEU A 99 -0.64 -6.48 16.09
N LEU A 100 -0.03 -6.49 14.89
CA LEU A 100 1.41 -6.73 14.73
C LEU A 100 2.24 -5.61 15.35
N TYR A 101 1.78 -4.37 15.24
CA TYR A 101 2.42 -3.22 15.87
C TYR A 101 2.25 -3.22 17.39
N GLN A 102 1.02 -3.40 17.86
CA GLN A 102 0.70 -3.43 19.29
C GLN A 102 1.44 -4.55 20.03
N GLY A 103 1.55 -5.73 19.40
CA GLY A 103 2.29 -6.87 19.95
C GLY A 103 3.81 -6.75 19.85
N GLY A 104 4.34 -5.68 19.25
CA GLY A 104 5.79 -5.46 19.11
C GLY A 104 6.47 -6.28 18.00
N TYR A 105 5.71 -7.02 17.20
CA TYR A 105 6.22 -7.82 16.08
C TYR A 105 6.68 -6.95 14.90
N MET A 106 6.14 -5.74 14.79
CA MET A 106 6.55 -4.74 13.81
C MET A 106 6.88 -3.43 14.51
N LYS A 107 8.18 -3.08 14.57
CA LYS A 107 8.66 -1.85 15.22
C LYS A 107 8.65 -0.63 14.29
N THR A 108 8.70 -0.86 12.98
CA THR A 108 8.76 0.19 11.97
C THR A 108 7.43 0.27 11.20
N PRO A 109 6.46 1.05 11.68
CA PRO A 109 5.11 1.06 11.12
C PRO A 109 5.04 1.55 9.67
N ARG A 110 6.02 2.30 9.21
CA ARG A 110 6.11 2.76 7.80
C ARG A 110 6.10 1.59 6.80
N VAL A 111 6.50 0.39 7.23
CA VAL A 111 6.45 -0.84 6.42
C VAL A 111 5.02 -1.24 6.02
N PHE A 112 4.01 -0.83 6.77
CA PHE A 112 2.61 -1.06 6.42
C PHE A 112 2.09 -0.18 5.27
N PHE A 113 2.94 0.69 4.70
CA PHE A 113 2.53 1.67 3.72
C PHE A 113 3.31 1.52 2.42
N CYS A 114 2.59 1.47 1.31
CA CYS A 114 3.21 1.41 -0.01
C CYS A 114 3.81 2.78 -0.38
N PRO A 115 5.08 2.84 -0.85
CA PRO A 115 5.71 4.09 -1.28
C PRO A 115 5.04 4.77 -2.49
N SER A 116 4.24 4.03 -3.25
CA SER A 116 3.45 4.57 -4.38
C SER A 116 2.06 5.07 -3.95
N GLU A 117 1.72 4.99 -2.66
CA GLU A 117 0.43 5.47 -2.19
C GLU A 117 0.32 6.99 -2.28
N ASN A 118 -0.76 7.46 -2.85
CA ASN A 118 -1.06 8.88 -3.04
C ASN A 118 -2.39 9.32 -2.41
N ASN A 119 -3.15 8.38 -1.83
CA ASN A 119 -4.39 8.71 -1.13
C ASN A 119 -4.09 8.94 0.35
N ALA A 120 -4.42 10.12 0.84
CA ALA A 120 -4.13 10.56 2.21
C ALA A 120 -4.68 9.59 3.29
N GLN A 121 -5.79 8.90 3.03
CA GLN A 121 -6.38 7.93 3.96
C GLN A 121 -5.50 6.69 4.16
N SER A 122 -4.65 6.34 3.20
CA SER A 122 -3.77 5.16 3.25
C SER A 122 -2.28 5.53 3.21
N MET A 123 -1.96 6.83 3.31
CA MET A 123 -0.57 7.31 3.46
C MET A 123 -0.15 7.30 4.93
N PHE A 124 1.14 7.02 5.13
CA PHE A 124 1.73 7.07 6.47
C PHE A 124 1.74 8.47 7.04
N ASN A 125 1.15 8.65 8.22
CA ASN A 125 1.19 9.89 9.01
C ASN A 125 0.69 11.13 8.23
N SER A 126 -0.40 10.96 7.47
CA SER A 126 -1.10 12.09 6.85
C SER A 126 -2.04 12.77 7.87
N ASP A 127 -2.57 13.94 7.53
CA ASP A 127 -3.48 14.71 8.39
C ASP A 127 -4.74 13.92 8.78
N ILE A 128 -5.22 13.02 7.89
CA ILE A 128 -6.42 12.21 8.13
C ILE A 128 -6.11 10.75 8.49
N ASN A 129 -4.84 10.37 8.49
CA ASN A 129 -4.35 9.05 8.91
C ASN A 129 -3.05 9.19 9.72
N PRO A 130 -3.12 9.87 10.90
CA PRO A 130 -1.94 10.12 11.73
C PRO A 130 -1.39 8.83 12.32
N TRP A 131 -0.09 8.82 12.58
CA TRP A 131 0.57 7.76 13.32
C TRP A 131 1.16 8.26 14.64
N PRO A 132 0.94 7.57 15.78
CA PRO A 132 0.15 6.35 15.95
C PRO A 132 -1.35 6.59 15.76
N PRO A 133 -2.10 5.59 15.23
CA PRO A 133 -3.53 5.72 15.03
C PRO A 133 -4.27 5.86 16.37
N GLY A 134 -5.47 6.46 16.33
CA GLY A 134 -6.25 6.72 17.53
C GLY A 134 -6.01 8.10 18.17
N ASN A 135 -4.91 8.78 17.85
CA ASN A 135 -4.60 10.13 18.32
C ASN A 135 -5.17 11.19 17.36
N GLY A 136 -6.48 11.35 17.33
CA GLY A 136 -7.09 12.51 16.65
C GLY A 136 -6.72 13.79 17.40
N ASN A 137 -6.22 14.82 16.70
CA ASN A 137 -5.89 16.15 17.24
C ASN A 137 -7.12 16.84 17.88
N GLY A 138 -7.60 16.32 19.00
CA GLY A 138 -8.76 16.85 19.73
C GLY A 138 -10.14 16.56 19.15
N THR A 139 -10.25 15.87 18.00
CA THR A 139 -11.54 15.59 17.31
C THR A 139 -12.08 14.17 17.51
N GLY A 140 -11.51 13.41 18.44
CA GLY A 140 -11.85 12.00 18.68
C GLY A 140 -10.88 11.03 18.00
N ALA A 141 -11.03 9.73 18.30
CA ALA A 141 -10.16 8.71 17.72
C ALA A 141 -10.37 8.61 16.19
N ILE A 142 -9.28 8.74 15.43
CA ILE A 142 -9.29 8.59 13.97
C ILE A 142 -9.09 7.11 13.61
N GLN A 143 -9.87 6.63 12.63
CA GLN A 143 -9.70 5.32 12.04
C GLN A 143 -8.31 5.21 11.39
N GLY A 144 -7.53 4.19 11.74
CA GLY A 144 -6.22 3.96 11.15
C GLY A 144 -6.29 3.01 9.97
N TYR A 145 -5.69 3.36 8.84
CA TYR A 145 -5.57 2.53 7.65
C TYR A 145 -4.11 2.33 7.26
N CYS A 146 -3.84 1.33 6.42
CA CYS A 146 -2.52 1.11 5.84
C CYS A 146 -2.58 1.03 4.30
N GLY A 147 -1.43 0.85 3.67
CA GLY A 147 -1.30 0.82 2.21
C GLY A 147 -1.52 -0.57 1.58
N TYR A 148 -1.82 -1.59 2.38
CA TYR A 148 -2.02 -2.97 1.93
C TYR A 148 -3.38 -3.48 2.40
N ALA A 149 -3.92 -4.47 1.69
CA ALA A 149 -5.15 -5.18 2.04
C ALA A 149 -4.83 -6.56 2.61
N CYS A 150 -5.61 -6.97 3.61
CA CYS A 150 -5.63 -8.33 4.13
C CYS A 150 -6.71 -9.17 3.45
N ARG A 151 -6.43 -10.46 3.23
CA ARG A 151 -7.44 -11.42 2.80
C ARG A 151 -8.59 -11.48 3.81
N PRO A 152 -9.88 -11.41 3.38
CA PRO A 152 -11.03 -11.48 4.26
C PRO A 152 -11.28 -12.93 4.71
N ASP A 153 -10.68 -13.34 5.84
CA ASP A 153 -10.82 -14.71 6.37
C ASP A 153 -11.10 -14.78 7.88
N VAL A 154 -11.09 -13.65 8.59
CA VAL A 154 -11.42 -13.62 10.01
C VAL A 154 -12.93 -13.68 10.23
N GLU A 155 -13.38 -14.64 11.03
CA GLU A 155 -14.77 -14.73 11.45
C GLU A 155 -14.99 -13.84 12.67
N ILE A 156 -15.97 -12.94 12.57
CA ILE A 156 -16.42 -12.12 13.69
C ILE A 156 -17.56 -12.91 14.36
N PRO A 157 -17.50 -13.15 15.67
CA PRO A 157 -18.61 -13.80 16.38
C PRO A 157 -19.88 -12.94 16.32
N ASP A 158 -21.03 -13.60 16.24
CA ASP A 158 -22.35 -12.95 16.09
C ASP A 158 -22.69 -11.97 17.24
N ASN A 159 -21.95 -12.00 18.33
CA ASN A 159 -22.20 -11.23 19.55
C ASN A 159 -21.10 -10.16 19.79
N LEU A 160 -20.94 -9.24 18.85
CA LEU A 160 -20.05 -8.07 19.00
C LEU A 160 -20.50 -7.08 20.08
N ALA A 161 -21.71 -7.25 20.64
CA ALA A 161 -22.25 -6.39 21.69
C ALA A 161 -21.53 -6.53 23.04
N ASP A 162 -20.80 -7.65 23.27
CA ASP A 162 -19.99 -7.87 24.45
C ASP A 162 -18.50 -8.07 24.08
N PRO A 163 -17.69 -7.00 24.14
CA PRO A 163 -16.27 -7.06 23.83
C PRO A 163 -15.47 -8.05 24.68
N ALA A 164 -15.95 -8.36 25.89
CA ALA A 164 -15.30 -9.31 26.80
C ALA A 164 -15.47 -10.76 26.34
N ASN A 165 -16.52 -11.06 25.58
CA ASN A 165 -16.84 -12.39 25.05
C ASN A 165 -16.64 -12.53 23.53
N ALA A 166 -16.27 -11.46 22.84
CA ALA A 166 -15.99 -11.47 21.41
C ALA A 166 -14.63 -12.13 21.13
N LYS A 167 -14.57 -13.45 21.16
CA LYS A 167 -13.40 -14.21 20.71
C LYS A 167 -13.38 -14.20 19.18
N PHE A 168 -12.58 -13.29 18.60
CA PHE A 168 -12.26 -13.35 17.17
C PHE A 168 -11.57 -14.69 16.88
N ARG A 169 -12.06 -15.40 15.88
CA ARG A 169 -11.39 -16.61 15.40
C ARG A 169 -10.45 -16.22 14.27
N PHE A 170 -9.20 -16.03 14.63
CA PHE A 170 -8.16 -15.83 13.63
C PHE A 170 -7.84 -17.16 12.93
N PRO A 171 -7.68 -17.14 11.61
CA PRO A 171 -7.29 -18.34 10.87
C PRO A 171 -5.83 -18.71 11.15
N HIS A 172 -5.51 -20.00 11.00
CA HIS A 172 -4.14 -20.49 11.10
C HIS A 172 -3.34 -20.13 9.84
N LEU A 173 -2.10 -19.68 10.00
CA LEU A 173 -1.21 -19.28 8.89
C LEU A 173 -0.96 -20.46 7.93
N ILE A 174 -0.80 -21.66 8.49
CA ILE A 174 -0.57 -22.90 7.70
C ILE A 174 -1.68 -23.18 6.68
N LYS A 175 -2.91 -22.74 6.93
CA LYS A 175 -4.06 -22.87 6.02
C LYS A 175 -3.80 -22.17 4.68
N PHE A 176 -2.99 -21.11 4.66
CA PHE A 176 -2.76 -20.26 3.50
C PHE A 176 -1.47 -20.56 2.76
N LYS A 177 -0.85 -21.71 2.96
CA LYS A 177 0.48 -22.02 2.41
C LYS A 177 0.68 -21.51 0.96
N ASN A 178 -0.29 -21.74 0.09
CA ASN A 178 -0.24 -21.30 -1.31
C ASN A 178 -1.23 -20.17 -1.65
N ALA A 179 -2.05 -19.73 -0.71
CA ALA A 179 -3.04 -18.69 -0.95
C ALA A 179 -2.47 -17.29 -0.72
N ALA A 180 -2.97 -16.32 -1.45
CA ALA A 180 -2.68 -14.91 -1.24
C ALA A 180 -3.24 -14.45 0.11
N ILE A 181 -2.42 -13.81 0.96
CA ILE A 181 -2.84 -13.34 2.29
C ILE A 181 -2.85 -11.82 2.39
N LEU A 182 -1.94 -11.14 1.69
CA LEU A 182 -1.86 -9.69 1.60
C LEU A 182 -1.68 -9.25 0.14
N SER A 183 -2.16 -8.06 -0.17
CA SER A 183 -1.92 -7.43 -1.47
C SER A 183 -1.83 -5.91 -1.35
N ASP A 184 -1.37 -5.24 -2.39
CA ASP A 184 -1.67 -3.82 -2.57
C ASP A 184 -3.19 -3.61 -2.56
N LEU A 185 -3.65 -2.41 -2.17
CA LEU A 185 -5.09 -2.11 -2.06
C LEU A 185 -5.82 -2.29 -3.38
N THR A 186 -6.88 -3.10 -3.37
CA THR A 186 -7.81 -3.34 -4.48
C THR A 186 -9.20 -2.77 -4.18
N ALA A 187 -9.31 -1.85 -3.22
CA ALA A 187 -10.58 -1.31 -2.75
C ALA A 187 -11.42 -0.67 -3.88
N THR A 188 -10.77 0.05 -4.80
CA THR A 188 -11.43 0.62 -5.98
C THR A 188 -10.52 0.57 -7.20
N VAL A 189 -11.11 0.71 -8.40
CA VAL A 189 -10.37 0.87 -9.67
C VAL A 189 -9.35 2.01 -9.57
N GLU A 190 -9.76 3.14 -9.00
CA GLU A 190 -8.91 4.31 -8.82
C GLU A 190 -7.67 4.01 -7.97
N ARG A 191 -7.83 3.28 -6.86
CA ARG A 191 -6.73 2.92 -5.95
C ARG A 191 -5.64 2.11 -6.67
N VAL A 192 -6.02 1.19 -7.55
CA VAL A 192 -5.07 0.43 -8.37
C VAL A 192 -4.45 1.31 -9.45
N THR A 193 -5.26 2.12 -10.15
CA THR A 193 -4.80 2.93 -11.29
C THR A 193 -3.79 4.00 -10.87
N THR A 194 -4.05 4.70 -9.79
CA THR A 194 -3.21 5.82 -9.31
C THR A 194 -1.92 5.37 -8.65
N ARG A 195 -1.88 4.13 -8.14
CA ARG A 195 -0.70 3.57 -7.46
C ARG A 195 0.25 2.89 -8.42
N HIS A 196 -0.16 1.76 -8.97
CA HIS A 196 0.70 0.92 -9.82
C HIS A 196 0.15 0.70 -11.24
N ASN A 197 -1.07 1.09 -11.52
CA ASN A 197 -1.81 1.01 -12.78
C ASN A 197 -1.83 -0.37 -13.45
N ARG A 198 -0.67 -1.02 -13.66
CA ARG A 198 -0.53 -2.28 -14.42
C ARG A 198 -0.82 -3.53 -13.62
N GLY A 199 -0.82 -3.49 -12.29
CA GLY A 199 -1.01 -4.64 -11.42
C GLY A 199 -0.80 -4.32 -9.97
N ILE A 200 -0.61 -5.34 -9.16
CA ILE A 200 -0.43 -5.26 -7.71
C ILE A 200 0.63 -6.23 -7.22
N ASN A 201 1.26 -5.90 -6.11
CA ASN A 201 2.08 -6.85 -5.36
C ASN A 201 1.18 -7.71 -4.48
N VAL A 202 1.48 -8.99 -4.44
CA VAL A 202 0.73 -10.00 -3.66
C VAL A 202 1.70 -10.81 -2.83
N LEU A 203 1.37 -11.04 -1.57
CA LEU A 203 2.09 -11.89 -0.64
C LEU A 203 1.29 -13.16 -0.36
N TYR A 204 1.95 -14.29 -0.40
CA TYR A 204 1.38 -15.61 -0.15
C TYR A 204 1.75 -16.16 1.23
N GLY A 205 0.96 -17.09 1.75
CA GLY A 205 1.15 -17.64 3.09
C GLY A 205 2.45 -18.43 3.30
N HIS A 206 3.18 -18.77 2.24
CA HIS A 206 4.53 -19.33 2.32
C HIS A 206 5.64 -18.26 2.34
N GLY A 207 5.29 -16.97 2.35
CA GLY A 207 6.23 -15.84 2.37
C GLY A 207 6.72 -15.36 1.00
N GLY A 208 6.38 -16.05 -0.07
CA GLY A 208 6.64 -15.58 -1.44
C GLY A 208 5.82 -14.33 -1.73
N ALA A 209 6.45 -13.30 -2.30
CA ALA A 209 5.76 -12.10 -2.75
C ALA A 209 6.03 -11.87 -4.23
N HIS A 210 4.97 -11.72 -5.03
CA HIS A 210 5.02 -11.63 -6.48
C HIS A 210 4.18 -10.47 -7.00
N TRP A 211 4.50 -10.04 -8.20
CA TRP A 211 3.70 -9.11 -8.97
C TRP A 211 2.62 -9.87 -9.75
N VAL A 212 1.38 -9.39 -9.67
CA VAL A 212 0.24 -9.92 -10.44
C VAL A 212 -0.26 -8.82 -11.37
N GLU A 213 -0.33 -9.12 -12.66
CA GLU A 213 -0.80 -8.19 -13.67
C GLU A 213 -2.30 -7.91 -13.50
N ARG A 214 -2.71 -6.67 -13.74
CA ARG A 214 -4.10 -6.21 -13.60
C ARG A 214 -5.09 -7.03 -14.44
N SER A 215 -4.67 -7.54 -15.59
CA SER A 215 -5.50 -8.37 -16.47
C SER A 215 -6.10 -9.59 -15.76
N VAL A 216 -5.42 -10.14 -14.76
CA VAL A 216 -5.86 -11.31 -13.98
C VAL A 216 -7.14 -11.00 -13.20
N PHE A 217 -7.24 -9.83 -12.57
CA PHE A 217 -8.34 -9.47 -11.66
C PHE A 217 -9.15 -8.27 -12.15
N ASN A 218 -8.98 -7.80 -13.38
CA ASN A 218 -9.63 -6.59 -13.88
C ASN A 218 -11.16 -6.71 -13.96
N VAL A 219 -11.69 -7.90 -14.24
CA VAL A 219 -13.15 -8.11 -14.33
C VAL A 219 -13.84 -7.87 -12.99
N PRO A 220 -13.48 -8.53 -11.87
CA PRO A 220 -14.10 -8.19 -10.59
C PRO A 220 -13.72 -6.78 -10.10
N LEU A 221 -12.50 -6.29 -10.36
CA LEU A 221 -12.09 -4.94 -9.99
C LEU A 221 -12.99 -3.88 -10.64
N SER A 222 -13.41 -4.07 -11.89
CA SER A 222 -14.28 -3.11 -12.59
C SER A 222 -15.65 -2.88 -11.91
N LYS A 223 -16.08 -3.79 -11.04
CA LYS A 223 -17.28 -3.65 -10.21
C LYS A 223 -17.05 -2.77 -8.98
N CYS A 224 -15.78 -2.55 -8.59
CA CYS A 224 -15.37 -1.75 -7.45
C CYS A 224 -15.16 -0.28 -7.86
N THR A 225 -16.18 0.38 -8.43
CA THR A 225 -16.11 1.77 -8.94
C THR A 225 -16.09 2.80 -7.82
N ALA A 226 -16.65 2.46 -6.67
CA ALA A 226 -16.73 3.31 -5.47
C ALA A 226 -16.51 2.47 -4.22
N LEU A 227 -16.36 3.12 -3.06
CA LEU A 227 -16.35 2.44 -1.77
C LEU A 227 -17.77 2.03 -1.38
N ALA A 228 -17.92 0.83 -0.81
CA ALA A 228 -19.19 0.33 -0.29
C ALA A 228 -19.76 1.29 0.76
N THR A 229 -20.98 1.70 0.60
CA THR A 229 -21.70 2.57 1.55
C THR A 229 -22.29 1.76 2.70
N THR A 230 -22.73 0.52 2.41
CA THR A 230 -23.34 -0.40 3.38
C THR A 230 -22.42 -1.59 3.70
N PRO A 231 -22.51 -2.17 4.91
CA PRO A 231 -21.94 -3.48 5.20
C PRO A 231 -22.52 -4.54 4.24
N ASN A 232 -21.69 -5.53 3.87
CA ASN A 232 -22.09 -6.65 3.03
C ASN A 232 -22.72 -6.25 1.69
N ASP A 233 -22.14 -5.22 1.05
CA ASP A 233 -22.58 -4.77 -0.28
C ASP A 233 -22.64 -5.95 -1.25
N PRO A 234 -23.81 -6.18 -1.94
CA PRO A 234 -24.05 -7.36 -2.75
C PRO A 234 -23.27 -7.40 -4.07
N VAL A 235 -22.66 -6.30 -4.49
CA VAL A 235 -21.84 -6.21 -5.71
C VAL A 235 -20.35 -6.20 -5.35
N ILE A 236 -19.99 -5.33 -4.41
CA ILE A 236 -18.59 -5.05 -4.09
C ILE A 236 -17.96 -6.19 -3.27
N ASN A 237 -18.66 -6.72 -2.27
CA ASN A 237 -18.10 -7.79 -1.43
C ASN A 237 -17.82 -9.09 -2.23
N PRO A 238 -18.73 -9.59 -3.09
CA PRO A 238 -18.42 -10.72 -3.97
C PRO A 238 -17.30 -10.42 -4.96
N ALA A 239 -17.20 -9.17 -5.45
CA ALA A 239 -16.10 -8.77 -6.33
C ALA A 239 -14.74 -8.82 -5.60
N GLN A 240 -14.68 -8.36 -4.35
CA GLN A 240 -13.47 -8.48 -3.52
C GLN A 240 -13.09 -9.95 -3.26
N ASP A 241 -14.06 -10.82 -2.95
CA ASP A 241 -13.81 -12.26 -2.79
C ASP A 241 -13.27 -12.87 -4.08
N GLN A 242 -13.84 -12.52 -5.24
CA GLN A 242 -13.39 -13.00 -6.54
C GLN A 242 -11.97 -12.51 -6.87
N ILE A 243 -11.59 -11.28 -6.48
CA ILE A 243 -10.21 -10.79 -6.62
C ILE A 243 -9.28 -11.72 -5.84
N TRP A 244 -9.54 -12.00 -4.57
CA TRP A 244 -8.69 -12.87 -3.76
C TRP A 244 -8.57 -14.30 -4.31
N GLN A 245 -9.65 -14.86 -4.86
CA GLN A 245 -9.64 -16.18 -5.51
C GLN A 245 -8.75 -16.18 -6.77
N LEU A 246 -8.76 -15.09 -7.55
CA LEU A 246 -7.92 -14.97 -8.75
C LEU A 246 -6.45 -14.68 -8.44
N LEU A 247 -6.15 -14.17 -7.25
CA LEU A 247 -4.79 -13.97 -6.77
C LEU A 247 -4.16 -15.27 -6.25
N ASP A 248 -4.96 -16.29 -5.92
CA ASP A 248 -4.46 -17.60 -5.55
C ASP A 248 -3.84 -18.29 -6.78
N PRO A 249 -2.72 -19.03 -6.64
CA PRO A 249 -2.14 -19.80 -7.75
C PRO A 249 -3.15 -20.82 -8.29
N GLN A 250 -3.26 -20.89 -9.60
CA GLN A 250 -4.08 -21.90 -10.29
C GLN A 250 -3.38 -23.26 -10.28
#